data_395a2aa59e422c709220bbcab5d4e005
#
_entry.id   395a2aa59e422c709220bbcab5d4e005
#
_cell.length_a   1.000
_cell.length_b   1.000
_cell.length_c   1.000
_cell.angle_alpha   90.00
_cell.angle_beta   90.00
_cell.angle_gamma   90.00
#
_symmetry.space_group_name_H-M   'P 1'
#
loop_
_entity.id
_entity.type
_entity.pdbx_description
1 polymer ?
#
loop_
_entity_poly.entity_id
_entity_poly.type
_entity_poly.pdbx_seq_one_letter_code
_entity_poly.pdbx_strand_id
1 'polypeptide(L)'
;DEQLKILDTIKTKATQAAQDGQSLKTRTMLQADINRLMEELDNIANTTSFNGKQLLSGNFINQEFQIGASSNQTIKATIGATQSSKIGLTRFETGERISSSGDVQFTLKNYNGIDDFKFQKVVISTSVGTGLGALADEINKNADKTGVRATFTVETRGMAAVKAGATSDDFKINGVTIGKVDYKDGDGNGALVAAINSVKDTTGVEASIDENGKLLLTSREGRGIKIEGNIGGGAFINANMKENYGRLSLVKNDGKDILISGSNLSSAGFGTTQFISQASVSLRESKGQIDANIADAMGFGSVNKGVILSEFSSVSAYMSSAGSGFSSGSGYSVGSGKNYSAVLSANTIAISGASQLSTVYNVSAGSGFSSGSNLSQFATMKTTAFGVKDETAGVTTLKGAMAVMDIAETATT
;
A
#
# COMPACT_ATOMS: atom_id res chain seq x y z
N ASP A 1 20.50 19.94 16.40
CA ASP A 1 19.32 20.32 17.20
C ASP A 1 18.17 20.86 16.36
N GLU A 2 18.43 21.78 15.42
CA GLU A 2 17.35 22.37 14.62
C GLU A 2 16.64 21.32 13.73
N GLN A 3 17.40 20.46 13.08
CA GLN A 3 16.83 19.39 12.28
C GLN A 3 16.02 18.40 13.12
N LEU A 4 16.45 18.08 14.32
CA LEU A 4 15.70 17.19 15.23
C LEU A 4 14.37 17.82 15.63
N LYS A 5 14.34 19.14 15.90
CA LYS A 5 13.09 19.86 16.18
C LYS A 5 12.13 19.82 15.01
N ILE A 6 12.65 19.96 13.78
CA ILE A 6 11.86 19.88 12.55
C ILE A 6 11.27 18.47 12.41
N LEU A 7 12.06 17.44 12.63
CA LEU A 7 11.60 16.05 12.55
C LEU A 7 10.52 15.74 13.61
N ASP A 8 10.70 16.21 14.83
CA ASP A 8 9.68 16.08 15.88
C ASP A 8 8.39 16.80 15.52
N THR A 9 8.49 17.97 14.90
CA THR A 9 7.33 18.71 14.43
C THR A 9 6.61 17.97 13.31
N ILE A 10 7.35 17.42 12.35
CA ILE A 10 6.77 16.59 11.27
C ILE A 10 6.02 15.40 11.85
N LYS A 11 6.62 14.70 12.82
CA LYS A 11 5.99 13.58 13.51
C LYS A 11 4.71 13.99 14.23
N THR A 12 4.73 15.12 14.91
CA THR A 12 3.56 15.68 15.60
C THR A 12 2.44 15.99 14.61
N LYS A 13 2.74 16.62 13.48
CA LYS A 13 1.77 16.93 12.43
C LYS A 13 1.17 15.66 11.81
N ALA A 14 1.99 14.65 11.56
CA ALA A 14 1.53 13.35 11.07
C ALA A 14 0.63 12.66 12.08
N THR A 15 0.96 12.71 13.37
CA THR A 15 0.15 12.17 14.47
C THR A 15 -1.22 12.86 14.53
N GLN A 16 -1.26 14.19 14.38
CA GLN A 16 -2.52 14.92 14.33
C GLN A 16 -3.37 14.49 13.13
N ALA A 17 -2.76 14.30 11.96
CA ALA A 17 -3.47 13.84 10.77
C ALA A 17 -3.98 12.41 10.91
N ALA A 18 -3.35 11.58 11.72
CA ALA A 18 -3.74 10.20 11.98
C ALA A 18 -4.88 10.05 12.99
N GLN A 19 -5.30 11.14 13.65
CA GLN A 19 -6.40 11.09 14.60
C GLN A 19 -7.74 10.88 13.90
N ASP A 20 -8.63 10.12 14.56
CA ASP A 20 -9.98 9.91 14.06
C ASP A 20 -10.75 11.25 14.02
N GLY A 21 -11.61 11.38 13.01
CA GLY A 21 -12.45 12.56 12.85
C GLY A 21 -11.79 13.76 12.18
N GLN A 22 -10.54 13.66 11.77
CA GLN A 22 -9.89 14.72 11.00
C GLN A 22 -10.48 14.81 9.58
N SER A 23 -10.85 16.03 9.18
CA SER A 23 -11.35 16.28 7.83
C SER A 23 -10.22 16.27 6.79
N LEU A 24 -10.57 16.03 5.53
CA LEU A 24 -9.62 16.14 4.42
C LEU A 24 -8.98 17.54 4.35
N LYS A 25 -9.76 18.58 4.63
CA LYS A 25 -9.27 19.96 4.65
C LYS A 25 -8.18 20.14 5.71
N THR A 26 -8.39 19.65 6.94
CA THR A 26 -7.40 19.71 8.01
C THR A 26 -6.15 18.92 7.66
N ARG A 27 -6.30 17.72 7.12
CA ARG A 27 -5.17 16.88 6.69
C ARG A 27 -4.38 17.54 5.56
N THR A 28 -5.04 18.21 4.62
CA THR A 28 -4.36 18.95 3.54
C THR A 28 -3.54 20.13 4.09
N MET A 29 -4.07 20.84 5.10
CA MET A 29 -3.32 21.91 5.77
C MET A 29 -2.09 21.37 6.51
N LEU A 30 -2.22 20.25 7.20
CA LEU A 30 -1.11 19.57 7.86
C LEU A 30 -0.05 19.10 6.86
N GLN A 31 -0.48 18.63 5.68
CA GLN A 31 0.45 18.25 4.61
C GLN A 31 1.25 19.46 4.08
N ALA A 32 0.62 20.60 3.92
CA ALA A 32 1.32 21.83 3.51
C ALA A 32 2.37 22.25 4.54
N ASP A 33 2.07 22.13 5.83
CA ASP A 33 3.01 22.40 6.90
C ASP A 33 4.20 21.42 6.88
N ILE A 34 3.95 20.15 6.64
CA ILE A 34 5.00 19.13 6.51
C ILE A 34 5.90 19.42 5.32
N ASN A 35 5.35 19.81 4.18
CA ASN A 35 6.13 20.17 3.01
C ASN A 35 7.07 21.33 3.29
N ARG A 36 6.59 22.36 3.97
CA ARG A 36 7.41 23.50 4.37
C ARG A 36 8.53 23.10 5.33
N LEU A 37 8.21 22.27 6.32
CA LEU A 37 9.21 21.77 7.29
C LEU A 37 10.30 20.95 6.60
N MET A 38 9.94 20.16 5.59
CA MET A 38 10.92 19.39 4.82
C MET A 38 11.83 20.27 3.99
N GLU A 39 11.32 21.36 3.42
CA GLU A 39 12.14 22.35 2.74
C GLU A 39 13.13 23.02 3.70
N GLU A 40 12.70 23.38 4.90
CA GLU A 40 13.58 23.90 5.95
C GLU A 40 14.67 22.90 6.34
N LEU A 41 14.31 21.61 6.48
CA LEU A 41 15.25 20.54 6.77
C LEU A 41 16.32 20.43 5.68
N ASP A 42 15.91 20.41 4.42
CA ASP A 42 16.83 20.33 3.28
C ASP A 42 17.71 21.58 3.17
N ASN A 43 17.19 22.75 3.44
CA ASN A 43 17.96 23.98 3.47
C ASN A 43 19.07 23.91 4.54
N ILE A 44 18.76 23.45 5.72
CA ILE A 44 19.76 23.25 6.78
C ILE A 44 20.83 22.26 6.32
N ALA A 45 20.42 21.12 5.73
CA ALA A 45 21.34 20.10 5.25
C ALA A 45 22.29 20.62 4.18
N ASN A 46 21.79 21.47 3.29
CA ASN A 46 22.58 21.99 2.16
C ASN A 46 23.42 23.23 2.53
N THR A 47 23.05 23.98 3.54
CA THR A 47 23.71 25.24 3.89
C THR A 47 24.66 25.16 5.09
N THR A 48 24.54 24.13 5.92
CA THR A 48 25.43 23.94 7.06
C THR A 48 26.83 23.60 6.57
N SER A 49 27.79 24.45 6.92
CA SER A 49 29.18 24.32 6.48
C SER A 49 30.18 24.50 7.62
N PHE A 50 31.32 23.87 7.47
CA PHE A 50 32.49 24.04 8.33
C PHE A 50 33.73 24.13 7.45
N ASN A 51 34.54 25.21 7.62
CA ASN A 51 35.72 25.47 6.79
C ASN A 51 35.44 25.42 5.27
N GLY A 52 34.29 25.94 4.84
CA GLY A 52 33.89 25.96 3.45
C GLY A 52 33.38 24.62 2.90
N LYS A 53 33.30 23.58 3.72
CA LYS A 53 32.77 22.28 3.34
C LYS A 53 31.39 22.08 3.90
N GLN A 54 30.47 21.62 3.06
CA GLN A 54 29.12 21.24 3.50
C GLN A 54 29.18 20.01 4.37
N LEU A 55 28.63 20.10 5.60
CA LEU A 55 28.68 19.03 6.59
C LEU A 55 27.62 17.95 6.37
N LEU A 56 26.41 18.34 5.94
CA LEU A 56 25.21 17.48 6.00
C LEU A 56 24.73 17.02 4.61
N SER A 57 25.52 17.24 3.57
CA SER A 57 25.18 16.85 2.19
C SER A 57 25.63 15.44 1.81
N GLY A 58 26.34 14.74 2.71
CA GLY A 58 26.92 13.42 2.45
C GLY A 58 28.34 13.44 1.87
N ASN A 59 28.91 14.62 1.62
CA ASN A 59 30.25 14.76 1.06
C ASN A 59 31.33 14.92 2.13
N PHE A 60 30.96 14.97 3.40
CA PHE A 60 31.89 15.11 4.51
C PHE A 60 32.34 13.72 5.00
N ILE A 61 33.27 13.11 4.25
CA ILE A 61 33.73 11.74 4.48
C ILE A 61 35.23 11.74 4.72
N ASN A 62 35.68 11.07 5.78
CA ASN A 62 37.09 10.90 6.12
C ASN A 62 37.89 12.22 6.11
N GLN A 63 37.26 13.31 6.58
CA GLN A 63 37.93 14.59 6.68
C GLN A 63 38.93 14.59 7.83
N GLU A 64 40.11 15.13 7.58
CA GLU A 64 41.17 15.22 8.56
C GLU A 64 41.24 16.58 9.23
N PHE A 65 41.35 16.59 10.55
CA PHE A 65 41.49 17.82 11.33
C PHE A 65 42.77 17.77 12.15
N GLN A 66 43.51 18.85 12.11
CA GLN A 66 44.68 19.02 12.97
C GLN A 66 44.23 19.17 14.43
N ILE A 67 44.67 18.27 15.31
CA ILE A 67 44.30 18.27 16.73
C ILE A 67 45.40 18.68 17.70
N GLY A 68 46.59 18.98 17.18
CA GLY A 68 47.71 19.41 17.98
C GLY A 68 48.65 20.36 17.23
N ALA A 69 49.63 20.91 17.96
CA ALA A 69 50.63 21.83 17.38
C ALA A 69 51.71 21.12 16.55
N SER A 70 51.82 19.81 16.72
CA SER A 70 52.84 18.99 16.01
C SER A 70 52.26 18.49 14.68
N SER A 71 53.12 18.36 13.67
CA SER A 71 52.75 17.81 12.36
C SER A 71 52.25 16.37 12.51
N ASN A 72 51.24 15.99 11.71
CA ASN A 72 50.65 14.66 11.65
C ASN A 72 49.76 14.28 12.85
N GLN A 73 49.38 15.20 13.71
CA GLN A 73 48.35 14.99 14.72
C GLN A 73 46.98 15.33 14.14
N THR A 74 46.34 14.37 13.50
CA THR A 74 45.03 14.55 12.87
C THR A 74 44.03 13.52 13.38
N ILE A 75 42.76 13.94 13.34
CA ILE A 75 41.61 13.05 13.55
C ILE A 75 40.79 13.02 12.28
N LYS A 76 40.28 11.86 11.90
CA LYS A 76 39.40 11.71 10.77
C LYS A 76 37.95 11.76 11.26
N ALA A 77 37.12 12.55 10.56
CA ALA A 77 35.70 12.61 10.84
C ALA A 77 34.88 12.38 9.58
N THR A 78 33.75 11.73 9.75
CA THR A 78 32.76 11.51 8.70
C THR A 78 31.40 11.89 9.25
N ILE A 79 30.66 12.70 8.49
CA ILE A 79 29.30 13.10 8.82
C ILE A 79 28.40 12.61 7.68
N GLY A 80 27.38 11.82 8.03
CA GLY A 80 26.42 11.32 7.05
C GLY A 80 25.51 12.42 6.51
N ALA A 81 24.90 12.19 5.37
CA ALA A 81 23.92 13.08 4.80
C ALA A 81 22.66 13.13 5.66
N THR A 82 22.10 14.34 5.84
CA THR A 82 20.85 14.55 6.58
C THR A 82 19.75 15.17 5.72
N GLN A 83 19.93 15.19 4.41
CA GLN A 83 18.89 15.60 3.46
C GLN A 83 17.69 14.68 3.54
N SER A 84 16.49 15.19 3.30
CA SER A 84 15.23 14.41 3.36
C SER A 84 15.24 13.17 2.46
N SER A 85 16.01 13.19 1.37
CA SER A 85 16.18 12.05 0.47
C SER A 85 17.13 10.96 1.00
N LYS A 86 17.81 11.19 2.10
CA LYS A 86 18.86 10.31 2.64
C LYS A 86 18.60 9.79 4.05
N ILE A 87 17.65 10.35 4.75
CA ILE A 87 17.28 9.96 6.10
C ILE A 87 15.88 9.34 6.14
N GLY A 88 15.56 8.67 7.23
CA GLY A 88 14.26 8.03 7.41
C GLY A 88 14.05 6.82 6.51
N LEU A 89 15.11 6.10 6.15
CA LEU A 89 15.02 4.92 5.30
C LEU A 89 14.14 3.86 5.97
N THR A 90 12.99 3.64 5.37
CA THR A 90 11.96 2.74 5.89
C THR A 90 11.55 1.78 4.78
N ARG A 91 11.50 0.50 5.10
CA ARG A 91 11.04 -0.54 4.18
C ARG A 91 9.56 -0.81 4.40
N PHE A 92 8.80 -0.77 3.32
CA PHE A 92 7.39 -1.15 3.30
C PHE A 92 7.19 -2.35 2.39
N GLU A 93 6.47 -3.33 2.86
CA GLU A 93 6.06 -4.49 2.07
C GLU A 93 4.60 -4.81 2.35
N THR A 94 3.80 -4.90 1.29
CA THR A 94 2.38 -5.25 1.39
C THR A 94 2.11 -6.46 0.51
N GLY A 95 1.53 -7.49 1.12
CA GLY A 95 1.20 -8.73 0.45
C GLY A 95 0.02 -8.60 -0.51
N GLU A 96 -0.23 -9.65 -1.23
CA GLU A 96 -1.40 -9.77 -2.08
C GLU A 96 -2.67 -9.92 -1.23
N ARG A 97 -3.82 -9.55 -1.79
CA ARG A 97 -5.11 -9.79 -1.15
C ARG A 97 -5.33 -11.29 -0.92
N ILE A 98 -5.68 -11.65 0.27
CA ILE A 98 -5.92 -13.04 0.66
C ILE A 98 -7.34 -13.43 0.28
N SER A 99 -7.48 -14.49 -0.51
CA SER A 99 -8.76 -14.96 -1.06
C SER A 99 -9.27 -16.25 -0.41
N SER A 100 -8.50 -16.87 0.46
CA SER A 100 -8.87 -18.11 1.12
C SER A 100 -8.41 -18.13 2.58
N SER A 101 -9.20 -18.81 3.43
CA SER A 101 -8.85 -19.04 4.83
C SER A 101 -7.71 -20.07 4.96
N GLY A 102 -7.07 -20.08 6.09
CA GLY A 102 -6.03 -21.06 6.39
C GLY A 102 -5.26 -20.71 7.66
N ASP A 103 -4.44 -21.64 8.10
CA ASP A 103 -3.52 -21.42 9.21
C ASP A 103 -2.18 -20.98 8.66
N VAL A 104 -1.63 -19.93 9.22
CA VAL A 104 -0.37 -19.35 8.77
C VAL A 104 0.66 -19.38 9.90
N GLN A 105 1.90 -19.73 9.56
CA GLN A 105 3.03 -19.59 10.46
C GLN A 105 4.09 -18.74 9.75
N PHE A 106 4.40 -17.59 10.34
CA PHE A 106 5.40 -16.64 9.86
C PHE A 106 6.72 -16.83 10.57
N THR A 107 7.82 -16.68 9.85
CA THR A 107 9.16 -16.61 10.39
C THR A 107 9.89 -15.46 9.71
N LEU A 108 10.46 -14.54 10.51
CA LEU A 108 11.36 -13.51 10.00
C LEU A 108 12.77 -14.07 9.97
N LYS A 109 13.34 -14.13 8.78
CA LYS A 109 14.70 -14.63 8.56
C LYS A 109 15.70 -13.51 8.84
N ASN A 110 16.78 -13.86 9.53
CA ASN A 110 17.91 -12.96 9.76
C ASN A 110 17.48 -11.57 10.28
N TYR A 111 16.54 -11.51 11.19
CA TYR A 111 16.01 -10.22 11.67
C TYR A 111 17.09 -9.33 12.32
N ASN A 112 18.10 -9.94 12.89
CA ASN A 112 19.26 -9.25 13.48
C ASN A 112 20.56 -9.49 12.69
N GLY A 113 20.48 -10.05 11.50
CA GLY A 113 21.64 -10.45 10.67
C GLY A 113 22.12 -11.88 10.90
N ILE A 114 21.64 -12.59 11.91
CA ILE A 114 22.10 -13.93 12.29
C ILE A 114 20.92 -14.87 12.56
N ASP A 115 19.98 -14.45 13.39
CA ASP A 115 18.91 -15.30 13.92
C ASP A 115 17.61 -15.15 13.14
N ASP A 116 16.79 -16.20 13.19
CA ASP A 116 15.42 -16.20 12.70
C ASP A 116 14.45 -16.04 13.88
N PHE A 117 13.34 -15.37 13.66
CA PHE A 117 12.25 -15.24 14.64
C PHE A 117 11.00 -15.93 14.13
N LYS A 118 10.56 -16.96 14.84
CA LYS A 118 9.34 -17.72 14.53
C LYS A 118 8.17 -17.20 15.35
N PHE A 119 7.17 -16.66 14.66
CA PHE A 119 5.91 -16.23 15.30
C PHE A 119 5.00 -17.41 15.61
N GLN A 120 4.06 -17.21 16.52
CA GLN A 120 3.00 -18.17 16.78
C GLN A 120 2.10 -18.35 15.56
N LYS A 121 1.57 -19.54 15.40
CA LYS A 121 0.61 -19.85 14.33
C LYS A 121 -0.68 -19.06 14.51
N VAL A 122 -1.17 -18.47 13.41
CA VAL A 122 -2.38 -17.66 13.39
C VAL A 122 -3.38 -18.23 12.38
N VAL A 123 -4.64 -18.26 12.76
CA VAL A 123 -5.73 -18.68 11.88
C VAL A 123 -6.27 -17.47 11.13
N ILE A 124 -6.28 -17.54 9.81
CA ILE A 124 -6.91 -16.54 8.94
C ILE A 124 -8.32 -17.06 8.59
N SER A 125 -9.32 -16.40 9.14
CA SER A 125 -10.72 -16.78 8.94
C SER A 125 -11.66 -15.60 9.19
N THR A 126 -12.96 -15.86 9.17
CA THR A 126 -14.00 -14.86 9.47
C THR A 126 -14.45 -14.87 10.93
N SER A 127 -13.89 -15.75 11.76
CA SER A 127 -14.26 -15.89 13.16
C SER A 127 -13.64 -14.81 14.04
N VAL A 128 -14.24 -14.54 15.17
CA VAL A 128 -13.71 -13.60 16.18
C VAL A 128 -12.32 -14.06 16.64
N GLY A 129 -11.40 -13.11 16.74
CA GLY A 129 -10.04 -13.37 17.20
C GLY A 129 -9.13 -14.02 16.15
N THR A 130 -9.56 -14.08 14.91
CA THR A 130 -8.77 -14.61 13.79
C THR A 130 -8.53 -13.54 12.72
N GLY A 131 -7.80 -13.91 11.66
CA GLY A 131 -7.55 -13.06 10.52
C GLY A 131 -6.30 -12.21 10.66
N LEU A 132 -6.15 -11.23 9.80
CA LEU A 132 -4.98 -10.34 9.76
C LEU A 132 -4.82 -9.50 11.03
N GLY A 133 -5.91 -9.20 11.73
CA GLY A 133 -5.84 -8.53 13.02
C GLY A 133 -5.04 -9.34 14.03
N ALA A 134 -5.31 -10.64 14.12
CA ALA A 134 -4.58 -11.55 15.01
C ALA A 134 -3.12 -11.70 14.58
N LEU A 135 -2.85 -11.78 13.27
CA LEU A 135 -1.49 -11.88 12.74
C LEU A 135 -0.70 -10.59 12.99
N ALA A 136 -1.31 -9.44 12.74
CA ALA A 136 -0.68 -8.15 13.01
C ALA A 136 -0.37 -7.98 14.51
N ASP A 137 -1.27 -8.37 15.39
CA ASP A 137 -1.04 -8.34 16.84
C ASP A 137 0.14 -9.22 17.24
N GLU A 138 0.23 -10.43 16.69
CA GLU A 138 1.37 -11.33 16.95
C GLU A 138 2.70 -10.73 16.49
N ILE A 139 2.74 -10.12 15.32
CA ILE A 139 3.94 -9.45 14.80
C ILE A 139 4.28 -8.23 15.65
N ASN A 140 3.32 -7.39 15.96
CA ASN A 140 3.53 -6.14 16.71
C ASN A 140 3.93 -6.39 18.16
N LYS A 141 3.47 -7.46 18.76
CA LYS A 141 3.85 -7.89 20.11
C LYS A 141 5.36 -8.11 20.24
N ASN A 142 6.02 -8.48 19.15
CA ASN A 142 7.46 -8.74 19.13
C ASN A 142 8.24 -7.66 18.35
N ALA A 143 7.63 -6.53 18.04
CA ALA A 143 8.24 -5.47 17.22
C ALA A 143 9.51 -4.89 17.82
N ASP A 144 9.59 -4.77 19.13
CA ASP A 144 10.78 -4.29 19.83
C ASP A 144 12.02 -5.19 19.57
N LYS A 145 11.78 -6.48 19.44
CA LYS A 145 12.84 -7.45 19.17
C LYS A 145 13.18 -7.54 17.69
N THR A 146 12.18 -7.61 16.84
CA THR A 146 12.37 -7.89 15.41
C THR A 146 12.58 -6.63 14.57
N GLY A 147 12.16 -5.46 15.05
CA GLY A 147 12.16 -4.22 14.28
C GLY A 147 11.09 -4.17 13.17
N VAL A 148 10.19 -5.14 13.12
CA VAL A 148 9.13 -5.23 12.11
C VAL A 148 7.77 -5.02 12.76
N ARG A 149 6.98 -4.13 12.18
CA ARG A 149 5.59 -3.88 12.57
C ARG A 149 4.65 -4.24 11.46
N ALA A 150 3.41 -4.53 11.81
CA ALA A 150 2.38 -4.93 10.85
C ALA A 150 1.12 -4.09 11.02
N THR A 151 0.50 -3.79 9.88
CA THR A 151 -0.85 -3.25 9.79
C THR A 151 -1.62 -4.07 8.76
N PHE A 152 -2.92 -3.87 8.69
CA PHE A 152 -3.76 -4.59 7.73
C PHE A 152 -4.85 -3.71 7.17
N THR A 153 -5.37 -4.10 6.02
CA THR A 153 -6.57 -3.52 5.42
C THR A 153 -7.47 -4.65 4.97
N VAL A 154 -8.62 -4.77 5.58
CA VAL A 154 -9.65 -5.74 5.18
C VAL A 154 -10.89 -4.98 4.75
N GLU A 155 -10.98 -4.71 3.46
CA GLU A 155 -12.05 -3.95 2.85
C GLU A 155 -12.53 -4.60 1.56
N THR A 156 -13.84 -4.67 1.40
CA THR A 156 -14.47 -5.08 0.15
C THR A 156 -15.27 -3.90 -0.40
N ARG A 157 -14.93 -3.45 -1.58
CA ARG A 157 -15.51 -2.28 -2.22
C ARG A 157 -16.20 -2.66 -3.51
N GLY A 158 -17.38 -2.09 -3.75
CA GLY A 158 -18.08 -2.24 -5.03
C GLY A 158 -17.29 -1.60 -6.18
N MET A 159 -17.45 -2.14 -7.37
CA MET A 159 -16.76 -1.68 -8.58
C MET A 159 -17.34 -0.38 -9.14
N ALA A 160 -18.58 -0.08 -8.81
CA ALA A 160 -19.32 1.10 -9.26
C ALA A 160 -20.28 1.58 -8.17
N ALA A 161 -20.81 2.79 -8.35
CA ALA A 161 -21.82 3.32 -7.45
C ALA A 161 -23.04 2.39 -7.37
N VAL A 162 -23.59 2.24 -6.18
CA VAL A 162 -24.74 1.37 -5.92
C VAL A 162 -25.92 1.76 -6.80
N LYS A 163 -26.52 0.78 -7.45
CA LYS A 163 -27.77 0.89 -8.20
C LYS A 163 -28.87 0.15 -7.48
N ALA A 164 -30.11 0.44 -7.84
CA ALA A 164 -31.26 -0.30 -7.29
C ALA A 164 -31.12 -1.79 -7.52
N GLY A 165 -31.44 -2.57 -6.51
CA GLY A 165 -31.34 -4.03 -6.54
C GLY A 165 -31.89 -4.65 -5.27
N ALA A 166 -31.70 -5.96 -5.15
CA ALA A 166 -32.13 -6.71 -3.98
C ALA A 166 -31.15 -7.81 -3.65
N THR A 167 -30.96 -8.08 -2.36
CA THR A 167 -30.25 -9.25 -1.88
C THR A 167 -31.16 -10.48 -1.94
N SER A 168 -30.57 -11.68 -1.91
CA SER A 168 -31.33 -12.92 -1.85
C SER A 168 -31.78 -13.27 -0.42
N ASP A 169 -32.73 -14.19 -0.30
CA ASP A 169 -33.19 -14.66 1.02
C ASP A 169 -32.08 -15.33 1.82
N ASP A 170 -31.11 -15.93 1.14
CA ASP A 170 -29.96 -16.62 1.74
C ASP A 170 -28.72 -15.75 1.86
N PHE A 171 -28.85 -14.43 1.66
CA PHE A 171 -27.74 -13.50 1.82
C PHE A 171 -27.20 -13.51 3.23
N LYS A 172 -25.89 -13.79 3.34
CA LYS A 172 -25.16 -13.87 4.62
C LYS A 172 -23.85 -13.12 4.51
N ILE A 173 -23.40 -12.60 5.64
CA ILE A 173 -22.02 -12.13 5.82
C ILE A 173 -21.44 -12.85 7.03
N ASN A 174 -20.29 -13.50 6.84
CA ASN A 174 -19.58 -14.25 7.89
C ASN A 174 -20.48 -15.27 8.62
N GLY A 175 -21.33 -15.96 7.86
CA GLY A 175 -22.23 -16.96 8.38
C GLY A 175 -23.50 -16.43 9.05
N VAL A 176 -23.66 -15.11 9.15
CA VAL A 176 -24.85 -14.49 9.74
C VAL A 176 -25.83 -14.13 8.64
N THR A 177 -27.04 -14.66 8.70
CA THR A 177 -28.09 -14.42 7.72
C THR A 177 -28.64 -13.01 7.86
N ILE A 178 -28.60 -12.24 6.79
CA ILE A 178 -29.22 -10.92 6.69
C ILE A 178 -30.55 -11.02 5.96
N GLY A 179 -30.64 -11.88 4.94
CA GLY A 179 -31.84 -12.11 4.16
C GLY A 179 -32.06 -11.08 3.08
N LYS A 180 -33.29 -11.04 2.59
CA LYS A 180 -33.66 -10.15 1.47
C LYS A 180 -33.75 -8.70 1.90
N VAL A 181 -33.05 -7.82 1.17
CA VAL A 181 -33.10 -6.37 1.33
C VAL A 181 -33.26 -5.73 -0.05
N ASP A 182 -34.27 -4.91 -0.20
CA ASP A 182 -34.45 -4.09 -1.40
C ASP A 182 -33.76 -2.74 -1.18
N TYR A 183 -32.86 -2.37 -2.09
CA TYR A 183 -32.13 -1.12 -2.00
C TYR A 183 -32.26 -0.29 -3.28
N LYS A 184 -32.09 1.02 -3.14
CA LYS A 184 -32.24 2.02 -4.20
C LYS A 184 -30.89 2.47 -4.74
N ASP A 185 -30.89 3.29 -5.78
CA ASP A 185 -29.69 3.92 -6.32
C ASP A 185 -28.95 4.68 -5.20
N GLY A 186 -27.63 4.46 -5.13
CA GLY A 186 -26.79 5.06 -4.09
C GLY A 186 -27.13 4.61 -2.66
N ASP A 187 -27.91 3.56 -2.50
CA ASP A 187 -28.52 3.16 -1.23
C ASP A 187 -29.28 4.33 -0.57
N GLY A 188 -30.03 5.08 -1.39
CA GLY A 188 -30.69 6.32 -0.97
C GLY A 188 -31.69 6.17 0.17
N ASN A 189 -32.27 4.97 0.34
CA ASN A 189 -33.10 4.63 1.49
C ASN A 189 -32.31 4.10 2.70
N GLY A 190 -30.98 3.94 2.58
CA GLY A 190 -30.13 3.39 3.63
C GLY A 190 -30.35 1.93 3.98
N ALA A 191 -31.17 1.22 3.22
CA ALA A 191 -31.64 -0.12 3.57
C ALA A 191 -30.50 -1.16 3.59
N LEU A 192 -29.63 -1.14 2.58
CA LEU A 192 -28.53 -2.12 2.48
C LEU A 192 -27.49 -1.89 3.59
N VAL A 193 -27.05 -0.68 3.78
CA VAL A 193 -26.07 -0.31 4.82
C VAL A 193 -26.64 -0.61 6.21
N ALA A 194 -27.90 -0.23 6.47
CA ALA A 194 -28.53 -0.48 7.75
C ALA A 194 -28.68 -1.98 8.05
N ALA A 195 -29.06 -2.77 7.05
CA ALA A 195 -29.20 -4.22 7.21
C ALA A 195 -27.89 -4.90 7.54
N ILE A 196 -26.81 -4.54 6.87
CA ILE A 196 -25.46 -5.10 7.13
C ILE A 196 -24.99 -4.65 8.52
N ASN A 197 -25.14 -3.37 8.86
CA ASN A 197 -24.70 -2.83 10.14
C ASN A 197 -25.52 -3.34 11.33
N SER A 198 -26.74 -3.80 11.11
CA SER A 198 -27.57 -4.37 12.19
C SER A 198 -26.95 -5.61 12.82
N VAL A 199 -26.09 -6.32 12.10
CA VAL A 199 -25.40 -7.55 12.56
C VAL A 199 -23.88 -7.34 12.67
N LYS A 200 -23.39 -6.12 12.60
CA LYS A 200 -21.94 -5.82 12.61
C LYS A 200 -21.21 -6.33 13.86
N ASP A 201 -21.87 -6.33 15.01
CA ASP A 201 -21.26 -6.80 16.26
C ASP A 201 -20.96 -8.31 16.21
N THR A 202 -21.74 -9.06 15.46
CA THR A 202 -21.52 -10.50 15.27
C THR A 202 -20.62 -10.81 14.09
N THR A 203 -20.79 -10.10 12.98
CA THR A 203 -20.03 -10.33 11.75
C THR A 203 -18.62 -9.70 11.80
N GLY A 204 -18.45 -8.62 12.54
CA GLY A 204 -17.26 -7.78 12.49
C GLY A 204 -17.17 -6.92 11.23
N VAL A 205 -18.21 -6.89 10.41
CA VAL A 205 -18.23 -6.16 9.13
C VAL A 205 -19.14 -4.95 9.24
N GLU A 206 -18.60 -3.78 8.94
CA GLU A 206 -19.31 -2.52 8.90
C GLU A 206 -19.50 -2.10 7.44
N ALA A 207 -20.69 -1.63 7.10
CA ALA A 207 -21.02 -1.14 5.77
C ALA A 207 -21.10 0.38 5.75
N SER A 208 -20.67 0.96 4.65
CA SER A 208 -20.83 2.39 4.35
C SER A 208 -20.89 2.60 2.84
N ILE A 209 -21.31 3.80 2.44
CA ILE A 209 -21.22 4.25 1.05
C ILE A 209 -20.09 5.27 0.99
N ASP A 210 -19.15 5.06 0.06
CA ASP A 210 -18.02 5.96 -0.08
C ASP A 210 -18.39 7.26 -0.84
N GLU A 211 -17.44 8.17 -0.98
CA GLU A 211 -17.61 9.44 -1.68
C GLU A 211 -17.98 9.29 -3.16
N ASN A 212 -17.70 8.13 -3.76
CA ASN A 212 -18.04 7.81 -5.15
C ASN A 212 -19.37 7.02 -5.27
N GLY A 213 -20.09 6.86 -4.17
CA GLY A 213 -21.34 6.11 -4.13
C GLY A 213 -21.17 4.59 -4.12
N LYS A 214 -19.97 4.08 -3.97
CA LYS A 214 -19.68 2.64 -3.93
C LYS A 214 -19.94 2.07 -2.54
N LEU A 215 -20.42 0.83 -2.49
CA LEU A 215 -20.54 0.10 -1.23
C LEU A 215 -19.13 -0.26 -0.71
N LEU A 216 -18.88 0.05 0.55
CA LEU A 216 -17.64 -0.30 1.24
C LEU A 216 -17.97 -1.16 2.46
N LEU A 217 -17.41 -2.36 2.49
CA LEU A 217 -17.47 -3.26 3.65
C LEU A 217 -16.08 -3.27 4.30
N THR A 218 -16.04 -3.00 5.59
CA THR A 218 -14.77 -2.90 6.35
C THR A 218 -14.79 -3.82 7.54
N SER A 219 -13.70 -4.56 7.74
CA SER A 219 -13.45 -5.34 8.96
C SER A 219 -12.36 -4.65 9.78
N ARG A 220 -12.74 -3.92 10.81
CA ARG A 220 -11.81 -3.17 11.67
C ARG A 220 -10.97 -4.09 12.55
N GLU A 221 -11.52 -5.23 12.95
CA GLU A 221 -10.83 -6.24 13.75
C GLU A 221 -9.85 -7.07 12.94
N GLY A 222 -9.91 -6.99 11.61
CA GLY A 222 -9.01 -7.71 10.71
C GLY A 222 -9.43 -9.13 10.36
N ARG A 223 -10.58 -9.62 10.86
CA ARG A 223 -11.11 -10.89 10.40
C ARG A 223 -11.68 -10.77 8.99
N GLY A 224 -11.81 -11.89 8.29
CA GLY A 224 -12.23 -11.90 6.89
C GLY A 224 -13.66 -11.41 6.68
N ILE A 225 -13.96 -11.06 5.42
CA ILE A 225 -15.30 -10.71 4.95
C ILE A 225 -15.71 -11.76 3.93
N LYS A 226 -16.69 -12.58 4.28
CA LYS A 226 -17.22 -13.61 3.39
C LYS A 226 -18.70 -13.38 3.13
N ILE A 227 -19.02 -13.14 1.86
CA ILE A 227 -20.39 -12.95 1.38
C ILE A 227 -20.89 -14.26 0.81
N GLU A 228 -22.02 -14.74 1.32
CA GLU A 228 -22.73 -15.91 0.81
C GLU A 228 -24.11 -15.51 0.33
N GLY A 229 -24.68 -16.29 -0.57
CA GLY A 229 -25.90 -15.92 -1.26
C GLY A 229 -25.64 -14.85 -2.29
N ASN A 230 -26.59 -13.99 -2.53
CA ASN A 230 -26.49 -12.94 -3.54
C ASN A 230 -26.75 -11.55 -2.92
N ILE A 231 -25.74 -10.70 -2.97
CA ILE A 231 -25.86 -9.30 -2.52
C ILE A 231 -26.63 -8.43 -3.52
N GLY A 232 -26.86 -8.95 -4.73
CA GLY A 232 -27.53 -8.21 -5.80
C GLY A 232 -26.55 -7.49 -6.73
N GLY A 233 -26.90 -7.45 -8.01
CA GLY A 233 -26.08 -6.82 -9.03
C GLY A 233 -25.87 -5.31 -8.84
N GLY A 234 -26.77 -4.65 -8.12
CA GLY A 234 -26.68 -3.22 -7.83
C GLY A 234 -25.58 -2.81 -6.87
N ALA A 235 -25.05 -3.75 -6.08
CA ALA A 235 -23.92 -3.50 -5.19
C ALA A 235 -22.56 -3.56 -5.90
N PHE A 236 -22.52 -4.14 -7.09
CA PHE A 236 -21.30 -4.28 -7.92
C PHE A 236 -20.13 -4.95 -7.20
N ILE A 237 -20.40 -5.91 -6.34
CA ILE A 237 -19.35 -6.72 -5.71
C ILE A 237 -18.93 -7.80 -6.71
N ASN A 238 -17.66 -7.76 -7.11
CA ASN A 238 -17.10 -8.78 -7.99
C ASN A 238 -17.15 -10.16 -7.31
N ALA A 239 -17.46 -11.20 -8.09
CA ALA A 239 -17.50 -12.57 -7.60
C ALA A 239 -16.19 -13.01 -6.91
N ASN A 240 -15.06 -12.52 -7.40
CA ASN A 240 -13.75 -12.78 -6.81
C ASN A 240 -13.55 -12.14 -5.43
N MET A 241 -14.36 -11.16 -5.07
CA MET A 241 -14.28 -10.43 -3.81
C MET A 241 -15.27 -10.93 -2.75
N LYS A 242 -16.04 -11.95 -3.05
CA LYS A 242 -16.99 -12.51 -2.08
C LYS A 242 -16.31 -13.11 -0.85
N GLU A 243 -15.08 -13.56 -0.99
CA GLU A 243 -14.27 -14.06 0.10
C GLU A 243 -12.97 -13.25 0.12
N ASN A 244 -12.80 -12.43 1.15
CA ASN A 244 -11.72 -11.47 1.26
C ASN A 244 -11.21 -11.41 2.70
N TYR A 245 -9.94 -11.76 2.89
CA TYR A 245 -9.28 -11.71 4.19
C TYR A 245 -8.31 -10.53 4.30
N GLY A 246 -8.27 -9.69 3.28
CA GLY A 246 -7.51 -8.44 3.28
C GLY A 246 -6.07 -8.57 2.86
N ARG A 247 -5.32 -7.54 3.16
CA ARG A 247 -3.89 -7.41 2.85
C ARG A 247 -3.11 -7.05 4.10
N LEU A 248 -1.98 -7.71 4.28
CA LEU A 248 -1.04 -7.43 5.37
C LEU A 248 0.06 -6.49 4.87
N SER A 249 0.35 -5.46 5.66
CA SER A 249 1.44 -4.52 5.39
C SER A 249 2.50 -4.62 6.49
N LEU A 250 3.76 -4.74 6.09
CA LEU A 250 4.89 -4.83 6.99
C LEU A 250 5.78 -3.60 6.84
N VAL A 251 6.32 -3.13 7.95
CA VAL A 251 7.20 -1.96 8.02
C VAL A 251 8.45 -2.32 8.81
N LYS A 252 9.61 -1.97 8.26
CA LYS A 252 10.90 -2.13 8.92
C LYS A 252 11.68 -0.83 8.86
N ASN A 253 12.22 -0.39 9.98
CA ASN A 253 12.79 0.95 10.15
C ASN A 253 14.28 1.05 9.78
N ASP A 254 14.85 0.08 9.09
CA ASP A 254 16.25 0.12 8.64
C ASP A 254 16.40 0.19 7.10
N GLY A 255 15.29 0.23 6.37
CA GLY A 255 15.28 0.26 4.90
C GLY A 255 15.69 -1.04 4.22
N LYS A 256 16.04 -2.08 4.98
CA LYS A 256 16.47 -3.37 4.44
C LYS A 256 15.28 -4.27 4.13
N ASP A 257 15.49 -5.23 3.24
CA ASP A 257 14.47 -6.21 2.88
C ASP A 257 13.96 -6.99 4.09
N ILE A 258 12.66 -7.24 4.09
CA ILE A 258 12.02 -8.10 5.08
C ILE A 258 11.99 -9.52 4.52
N LEU A 259 12.81 -10.39 5.09
CA LEU A 259 12.92 -11.78 4.65
C LEU A 259 11.93 -12.65 5.43
N ILE A 260 11.01 -13.28 4.73
CA ILE A 260 9.92 -14.05 5.31
C ILE A 260 10.01 -15.50 4.86
N SER A 261 9.81 -16.41 5.78
CA SER A 261 9.59 -17.82 5.52
C SER A 261 8.46 -18.34 6.44
N GLY A 262 8.16 -19.60 6.31
CA GLY A 262 7.15 -20.24 7.14
C GLY A 262 6.27 -21.19 6.36
N SER A 263 5.11 -21.51 6.91
CA SER A 263 4.16 -22.43 6.28
C SER A 263 2.87 -21.70 5.93
N ASN A 264 2.31 -22.08 4.79
CA ASN A 264 1.05 -21.57 4.26
C ASN A 264 1.01 -20.03 4.14
N LEU A 265 2.12 -19.45 3.69
CA LEU A 265 2.26 -18.00 3.55
C LEU A 265 1.27 -17.38 2.56
N SER A 266 0.69 -18.17 1.66
CA SER A 266 -0.36 -17.72 0.75
C SER A 266 -1.61 -17.24 1.48
N SER A 267 -1.90 -17.78 2.66
CA SER A 267 -3.01 -17.32 3.50
C SER A 267 -2.71 -16.02 4.25
N ALA A 268 -1.49 -15.49 4.11
CA ALA A 268 -1.11 -14.16 4.58
C ALA A 268 -0.74 -13.20 3.44
N GLY A 269 -0.87 -13.65 2.19
CA GLY A 269 -0.55 -12.84 1.01
C GLY A 269 0.93 -12.80 0.65
N PHE A 270 1.78 -13.59 1.29
CA PHE A 270 3.24 -13.61 1.10
C PHE A 270 3.77 -14.93 0.53
N GLY A 271 2.92 -15.69 -0.15
CA GLY A 271 3.34 -16.92 -0.83
C GLY A 271 4.26 -16.64 -2.03
N THR A 272 4.99 -17.67 -2.46
CA THR A 272 6.00 -17.55 -3.53
C THR A 272 5.46 -17.15 -4.89
N THR A 273 4.17 -17.42 -5.14
CA THR A 273 3.49 -17.07 -6.40
C THR A 273 2.67 -15.78 -6.29
N GLN A 274 2.61 -15.17 -5.12
CA GLN A 274 1.84 -13.96 -4.89
C GLN A 274 2.67 -12.71 -5.15
N PHE A 275 1.98 -11.67 -5.58
CA PHE A 275 2.61 -10.38 -5.83
C PHE A 275 2.73 -9.58 -4.53
N ILE A 276 3.96 -9.34 -4.11
CA ILE A 276 4.28 -8.53 -2.94
C ILE A 276 4.76 -7.17 -3.43
N SER A 277 4.08 -6.11 -3.00
CA SER A 277 4.50 -4.74 -3.29
C SER A 277 5.55 -4.29 -2.29
N GLN A 278 6.69 -3.83 -2.78
CA GLN A 278 7.86 -3.51 -1.97
C GLN A 278 8.39 -2.12 -2.30
N ALA A 279 8.74 -1.36 -1.30
CA ALA A 279 9.42 -0.07 -1.48
C ALA A 279 10.31 0.25 -0.27
N SER A 280 11.50 0.76 -0.54
CA SER A 280 12.32 1.43 0.47
C SER A 280 12.23 2.92 0.21
N VAL A 281 11.78 3.67 1.20
CA VAL A 281 11.51 5.10 1.07
C VAL A 281 12.33 5.89 2.06
N SER A 282 12.51 7.18 1.77
CA SER A 282 13.12 8.15 2.65
C SER A 282 12.09 9.15 3.15
N LEU A 283 12.50 10.07 4.02
CA LEU A 283 11.62 11.14 4.51
C LEU A 283 11.01 11.99 3.37
N ARG A 284 11.71 12.09 2.23
CA ARG A 284 11.22 12.80 1.05
C ARG A 284 9.85 12.33 0.59
N GLU A 285 9.52 11.05 0.77
CA GLU A 285 8.24 10.48 0.36
C GLU A 285 7.06 11.01 1.20
N SER A 286 7.35 11.75 2.27
CA SER A 286 6.31 12.42 3.09
C SER A 286 5.77 13.69 2.43
N LYS A 287 6.26 14.11 1.27
CA LYS A 287 5.81 15.33 0.55
C LYS A 287 4.38 15.28 0.01
N GLY A 288 3.74 14.13 0.06
CA GLY A 288 2.36 13.99 -0.38
C GLY A 288 2.18 13.66 -1.85
N GLN A 289 3.24 13.59 -2.62
CA GLN A 289 3.23 13.11 -4.00
C GLN A 289 4.09 11.85 -4.08
N ILE A 290 3.44 10.73 -4.23
CA ILE A 290 4.10 9.42 -4.36
C ILE A 290 3.53 8.68 -5.56
N ASP A 291 4.32 7.82 -6.15
CA ASP A 291 3.82 6.99 -7.24
C ASP A 291 2.96 5.83 -6.72
N ALA A 292 2.23 5.18 -7.63
CA ALA A 292 1.35 4.07 -7.28
C ALA A 292 2.10 2.87 -6.69
N ASN A 293 3.37 2.68 -7.02
CA ASN A 293 4.19 1.61 -6.48
C ASN A 293 4.42 1.79 -4.99
N ILE A 294 4.79 3.00 -4.61
CA ILE A 294 5.04 3.36 -3.22
C ILE A 294 3.74 3.32 -2.42
N ALA A 295 2.66 3.88 -2.97
CA ALA A 295 1.34 3.85 -2.33
C ALA A 295 0.88 2.42 -2.04
N ASP A 296 1.07 1.50 -2.99
CA ASP A 296 0.69 0.10 -2.79
C ASP A 296 1.57 -0.61 -1.76
N ALA A 297 2.87 -0.37 -1.80
CA ALA A 297 3.79 -0.93 -0.80
C ALA A 297 3.50 -0.44 0.62
N MET A 298 3.01 0.78 0.76
CA MET A 298 2.55 1.35 2.04
C MET A 298 1.19 0.82 2.50
N GLY A 299 0.49 0.05 1.67
CA GLY A 299 -0.78 -0.56 2.03
C GLY A 299 -1.99 0.37 1.87
N PHE A 300 -1.96 1.34 0.97
CA PHE A 300 -3.06 2.28 0.76
C PHE A 300 -4.29 1.65 0.13
N GLY A 301 -4.13 0.57 -0.62
CA GLY A 301 -5.22 -0.10 -1.33
C GLY A 301 -5.65 -1.42 -0.71
N SER A 302 -6.88 -1.80 -0.96
CA SER A 302 -7.43 -3.09 -0.56
C SER A 302 -7.14 -4.22 -1.58
N VAL A 303 -6.64 -3.85 -2.76
CA VAL A 303 -6.21 -4.77 -3.81
C VAL A 303 -4.85 -4.33 -4.34
N ASN A 304 -4.11 -5.26 -4.94
CA ASN A 304 -2.80 -4.96 -5.51
C ASN A 304 -2.89 -3.88 -6.59
N LYS A 305 -1.94 -2.97 -6.59
CA LYS A 305 -1.82 -1.95 -7.63
C LYS A 305 -1.34 -2.52 -8.97
N GLY A 306 -0.58 -3.57 -8.92
CA GLY A 306 0.07 -4.15 -10.08
C GLY A 306 -0.29 -5.61 -10.27
N VAL A 307 -0.30 -6.02 -11.51
CA VAL A 307 -0.58 -7.39 -11.91
C VAL A 307 0.50 -7.82 -12.89
N ILE A 308 1.11 -8.96 -12.63
CA ILE A 308 2.02 -9.61 -13.57
C ILE A 308 1.18 -10.54 -14.43
N LEU A 309 1.16 -10.26 -15.73
CA LEU A 309 0.39 -11.01 -16.70
C LEU A 309 1.35 -11.87 -17.52
N SER A 310 1.14 -13.16 -17.50
CA SER A 310 1.96 -14.10 -18.27
C SER A 310 1.42 -14.37 -19.68
N GLU A 311 0.12 -14.19 -19.87
CA GLU A 311 -0.55 -14.45 -21.13
C GLU A 311 -1.63 -13.41 -21.42
N PHE A 312 -1.83 -13.14 -22.70
CA PHE A 312 -2.92 -12.32 -23.18
C PHE A 312 -3.92 -13.17 -23.93
N SER A 313 -5.19 -13.08 -23.57
CA SER A 313 -6.25 -13.65 -24.39
C SER A 313 -6.86 -12.60 -25.31
N SER A 314 -6.81 -11.33 -24.95
CA SER A 314 -7.28 -10.23 -25.80
C SER A 314 -6.73 -8.89 -25.32
N VAL A 315 -6.15 -8.12 -26.22
CA VAL A 315 -5.74 -6.74 -25.99
C VAL A 315 -6.22 -5.82 -27.13
N SER A 316 -6.88 -6.36 -28.11
CA SER A 316 -7.15 -5.70 -29.39
C SER A 316 -7.96 -4.42 -29.26
N ALA A 317 -8.95 -4.38 -28.37
CA ALA A 317 -9.84 -3.23 -28.24
C ALA A 317 -9.13 -1.95 -27.82
N TYR A 318 -8.05 -2.08 -27.03
CA TYR A 318 -7.29 -0.94 -26.51
C TYR A 318 -6.03 -0.65 -27.31
N MET A 319 -5.45 -1.67 -27.89
CA MET A 319 -4.24 -1.54 -28.68
C MET A 319 -4.49 -0.90 -30.05
N SER A 320 -5.70 -1.02 -30.58
CA SER A 320 -6.08 -0.39 -31.83
C SER A 320 -5.95 1.14 -31.83
N SER A 321 -5.99 1.76 -30.66
CA SER A 321 -5.80 3.19 -30.50
C SER A 321 -4.34 3.63 -30.39
N ALA A 322 -3.41 2.70 -30.31
CA ALA A 322 -1.99 3.01 -30.12
C ALA A 322 -1.30 3.60 -31.37
N GLY A 323 -2.00 3.71 -32.47
CA GLY A 323 -1.51 4.30 -33.71
C GLY A 323 -0.65 3.37 -34.56
N SER A 324 0.12 3.95 -35.46
CA SER A 324 1.00 3.18 -36.34
C SER A 324 2.06 2.42 -35.53
N GLY A 325 2.33 1.21 -35.93
CA GLY A 325 3.30 0.36 -35.24
C GLY A 325 2.67 -0.76 -34.39
N PHE A 326 1.36 -0.75 -34.25
CA PHE A 326 0.64 -1.89 -33.69
C PHE A 326 0.51 -3.00 -34.72
N SER A 327 0.83 -4.21 -34.35
CA SER A 327 0.57 -5.39 -35.16
C SER A 327 0.12 -6.57 -34.31
N SER A 328 -0.72 -7.40 -34.85
CA SER A 328 -1.15 -8.66 -34.26
C SER A 328 -0.76 -9.83 -35.16
N GLY A 329 -0.35 -10.89 -34.53
CA GLY A 329 0.03 -12.13 -35.21
C GLY A 329 0.17 -13.21 -34.16
N SER A 330 1.30 -13.92 -34.15
CA SER A 330 1.63 -14.81 -33.01
C SER A 330 1.93 -14.05 -31.73
N GLY A 331 1.91 -12.72 -31.75
CA GLY A 331 2.05 -11.80 -30.64
C GLY A 331 1.54 -10.44 -31.05
N TYR A 332 1.65 -9.48 -30.14
CA TYR A 332 1.26 -8.09 -30.37
C TYR A 332 2.48 -7.18 -30.31
N SER A 333 2.52 -6.20 -31.21
CA SER A 333 3.62 -5.26 -31.30
C SER A 333 3.10 -3.83 -31.44
N VAL A 334 3.68 -2.91 -30.70
CA VAL A 334 3.38 -1.48 -30.76
C VAL A 334 4.68 -0.73 -31.05
N GLY A 335 4.62 0.23 -31.97
CA GLY A 335 5.79 1.00 -32.38
C GLY A 335 6.39 1.85 -31.26
N SER A 336 7.65 2.24 -31.46
CA SER A 336 8.42 3.02 -30.49
C SER A 336 7.79 4.40 -30.19
N GLY A 337 8.01 4.89 -29.00
CA GLY A 337 7.61 6.22 -28.59
C GLY A 337 6.11 6.43 -28.40
N LYS A 338 5.33 5.37 -28.32
CA LYS A 338 3.89 5.44 -28.06
C LYS A 338 3.57 5.22 -26.59
N ASN A 339 2.85 6.18 -26.03
CA ASN A 339 2.18 5.99 -24.74
C ASN A 339 0.81 5.39 -25.03
N TYR A 340 0.52 4.26 -24.45
CA TYR A 340 -0.77 3.61 -24.60
C TYR A 340 -1.20 3.00 -23.26
N SER A 341 -2.48 2.87 -23.07
CA SER A 341 -3.05 2.08 -22.00
C SER A 341 -3.76 0.89 -22.60
N ALA A 342 -3.66 -0.24 -21.96
CA ALA A 342 -4.29 -1.46 -22.39
C ALA A 342 -4.94 -2.18 -21.23
N VAL A 343 -6.00 -2.92 -21.50
CA VAL A 343 -6.61 -3.86 -20.58
C VAL A 343 -6.29 -5.26 -21.08
N LEU A 344 -5.72 -6.04 -20.20
CA LEU A 344 -5.31 -7.40 -20.48
C LEU A 344 -6.29 -8.37 -19.81
N SER A 345 -6.70 -9.39 -20.52
CA SER A 345 -7.77 -10.28 -20.08
C SER A 345 -7.32 -11.40 -19.13
N ALA A 346 -6.03 -11.45 -18.83
CA ALA A 346 -5.47 -12.57 -18.04
C ALA A 346 -5.76 -12.50 -16.54
N ASN A 347 -6.10 -11.33 -15.99
CA ASN A 347 -6.38 -11.19 -14.57
C ASN A 347 -7.64 -10.38 -14.31
N THR A 348 -8.62 -11.02 -13.73
CA THR A 348 -9.96 -10.48 -13.58
C THR A 348 -10.05 -9.30 -12.59
N ILE A 349 -9.24 -9.26 -11.55
CA ILE A 349 -9.33 -8.21 -10.53
C ILE A 349 -8.85 -6.87 -11.08
N ALA A 350 -7.76 -6.87 -11.82
CA ALA A 350 -7.25 -5.65 -12.44
C ALA A 350 -8.08 -5.21 -13.65
N ILE A 351 -8.59 -6.16 -14.42
CA ILE A 351 -9.30 -5.88 -15.66
C ILE A 351 -10.70 -5.32 -15.42
N SER A 352 -11.40 -5.81 -14.42
CA SER A 352 -12.73 -5.27 -14.08
C SER A 352 -12.69 -3.79 -13.67
N GLY A 353 -11.51 -3.28 -13.33
CA GLY A 353 -11.27 -1.88 -13.06
C GLY A 353 -10.39 -1.20 -14.12
N ALA A 354 -10.67 -1.41 -15.40
CA ALA A 354 -9.83 -0.90 -16.50
C ALA A 354 -9.54 0.60 -16.43
N SER A 355 -10.50 1.40 -15.99
CA SER A 355 -10.32 2.84 -15.78
C SER A 355 -9.36 3.18 -14.64
N GLN A 356 -9.04 2.22 -13.80
CA GLN A 356 -8.12 2.36 -12.66
C GLN A 356 -6.68 2.02 -13.01
N LEU A 357 -6.45 1.45 -14.20
CA LEU A 357 -5.09 1.15 -14.68
C LEU A 357 -4.40 2.42 -15.15
N SER A 358 -3.15 2.60 -14.75
CA SER A 358 -2.35 3.73 -15.20
C SER A 358 -1.62 3.44 -16.49
N THR A 359 -0.85 2.37 -16.53
CA THR A 359 -0.03 1.99 -17.67
C THR A 359 0.17 0.48 -17.74
N VAL A 360 0.48 0.02 -18.92
CA VAL A 360 1.02 -1.33 -19.16
C VAL A 360 2.47 -1.16 -19.56
N TYR A 361 3.36 -1.81 -18.84
CA TYR A 361 4.78 -1.73 -19.10
C TYR A 361 5.22 -2.73 -20.13
N ASN A 362 6.04 -2.27 -21.03
CA ASN A 362 6.73 -3.13 -21.99
C ASN A 362 7.94 -3.77 -21.30
N VAL A 363 8.03 -5.08 -21.40
CA VAL A 363 9.11 -5.85 -20.81
C VAL A 363 10.30 -6.00 -21.77
N SER A 364 10.08 -5.87 -23.07
CA SER A 364 11.17 -5.95 -24.03
C SER A 364 11.83 -4.60 -24.22
N ALA A 365 13.15 -4.56 -24.03
CA ALA A 365 13.95 -3.39 -24.41
C ALA A 365 13.94 -3.26 -25.92
N GLY A 366 13.43 -2.18 -26.45
CA GLY A 366 13.41 -1.98 -27.87
C GLY A 366 12.52 -0.84 -28.30
N SER A 367 12.27 -0.77 -29.58
CA SER A 367 11.52 0.30 -30.22
C SER A 367 10.00 0.14 -30.11
N GLY A 368 9.52 -0.81 -29.34
CA GLY A 368 8.08 -1.02 -29.19
C GLY A 368 7.71 -2.04 -28.14
N PHE A 369 6.44 -2.16 -27.95
CA PHE A 369 5.85 -3.21 -27.12
C PHE A 369 5.63 -4.47 -27.95
N SER A 370 6.04 -5.61 -27.42
CA SER A 370 5.82 -6.90 -28.05
C SER A 370 5.29 -7.91 -27.04
N SER A 371 4.22 -8.58 -27.35
CA SER A 371 3.66 -9.64 -26.54
C SER A 371 3.38 -10.89 -27.36
N GLY A 372 3.62 -12.01 -26.76
CA GLY A 372 3.33 -13.32 -27.30
C GLY A 372 2.99 -14.29 -26.18
N SER A 373 2.96 -15.57 -26.47
CA SER A 373 2.54 -16.59 -25.50
C SER A 373 3.37 -16.68 -24.23
N ASN A 374 4.61 -16.17 -24.25
CA ASN A 374 5.54 -16.27 -23.12
C ASN A 374 5.94 -14.90 -22.55
N LEU A 375 5.28 -13.82 -22.95
CA LEU A 375 5.61 -12.49 -22.47
C LEU A 375 4.87 -12.17 -21.18
N SER A 376 5.61 -11.75 -20.15
CA SER A 376 5.05 -11.20 -18.92
C SER A 376 4.82 -9.71 -19.07
N GLN A 377 3.67 -9.24 -18.64
CA GLN A 377 3.31 -7.83 -18.63
C GLN A 377 2.99 -7.36 -17.20
N PHE A 378 3.31 -6.12 -16.94
CA PHE A 378 3.04 -5.50 -15.64
C PHE A 378 2.12 -4.29 -15.83
N ALA A 379 0.94 -4.37 -15.26
CA ALA A 379 -0.03 -3.28 -15.27
C ALA A 379 -0.15 -2.69 -13.86
N THR A 380 -0.08 -1.37 -13.74
CA THR A 380 -0.25 -0.69 -12.45
C THR A 380 -1.58 0.03 -12.38
N MET A 381 -2.18 0.04 -11.21
CA MET A 381 -3.38 0.81 -10.92
C MET A 381 -3.02 2.26 -10.60
N LYS A 382 -3.92 3.18 -10.90
CA LYS A 382 -3.78 4.59 -10.47
C LYS A 382 -3.93 4.67 -8.95
N THR A 383 -3.27 5.64 -8.33
CA THR A 383 -3.41 5.90 -6.88
C THR A 383 -4.85 6.23 -6.50
N THR A 384 -5.63 6.81 -7.40
CA THR A 384 -7.07 7.05 -7.20
C THR A 384 -7.87 5.76 -6.97
N ALA A 385 -7.41 4.62 -7.47
CA ALA A 385 -8.02 3.32 -7.22
C ALA A 385 -7.91 2.89 -5.75
N PHE A 386 -6.97 3.46 -5.02
CA PHE A 386 -6.76 3.23 -3.58
C PHE A 386 -7.48 4.27 -2.71
N GLY A 387 -8.27 5.17 -3.31
CA GLY A 387 -8.88 6.28 -2.58
C GLY A 387 -7.90 7.41 -2.27
N VAL A 388 -6.77 7.47 -2.95
CA VAL A 388 -5.73 8.49 -2.81
C VAL A 388 -5.56 9.21 -4.13
N LYS A 389 -5.49 10.54 -4.11
CA LYS A 389 -5.17 11.33 -5.30
C LYS A 389 -3.67 11.32 -5.52
N ASP A 390 -3.23 11.24 -6.78
CA ASP A 390 -1.81 11.25 -7.15
C ASP A 390 -1.06 12.47 -6.58
N GLU A 391 -1.77 13.60 -6.47
CA GLU A 391 -1.21 14.88 -6.04
C GLU A 391 -1.21 15.08 -4.52
N THR A 392 -1.96 14.29 -3.77
CA THR A 392 -2.25 14.53 -2.35
C THR A 392 -2.12 13.27 -1.48
N ALA A 393 -1.12 12.46 -1.72
CA ALA A 393 -0.77 11.35 -0.83
C ALA A 393 -0.25 11.88 0.54
N GLY A 394 0.71 11.28 1.16
CA GLY A 394 1.24 11.75 2.44
C GLY A 394 0.19 11.65 3.56
N VAL A 395 -0.03 12.71 4.31
CA VAL A 395 -0.93 12.72 5.47
C VAL A 395 -2.40 13.02 5.13
N THR A 396 -2.75 13.16 3.87
CA THR A 396 -4.14 13.44 3.47
C THR A 396 -5.08 12.26 3.69
N THR A 397 -4.53 11.08 3.93
CA THR A 397 -5.27 9.87 4.31
C THR A 397 -4.77 9.33 5.64
N LEU A 398 -5.59 8.55 6.33
CA LEU A 398 -5.19 7.92 7.59
C LEU A 398 -3.98 6.99 7.40
N LYS A 399 -3.99 6.15 6.37
CA LYS A 399 -2.87 5.24 6.06
C LYS A 399 -1.60 6.02 5.74
N GLY A 400 -1.71 7.08 4.95
CA GLY A 400 -0.58 7.96 4.65
C GLY A 400 -0.01 8.64 5.88
N ALA A 401 -0.86 9.13 6.77
CA ALA A 401 -0.43 9.74 8.02
C ALA A 401 0.34 8.75 8.91
N MET A 402 -0.15 7.52 9.02
CA MET A 402 0.55 6.46 9.75
C MET A 402 1.90 6.13 9.12
N ALA A 403 1.99 6.07 7.80
CA ALA A 403 3.25 5.85 7.09
C ALA A 403 4.26 6.98 7.32
N VAL A 404 3.81 8.24 7.29
CA VAL A 404 4.66 9.40 7.57
C VAL A 404 5.16 9.38 9.01
N MET A 405 4.34 8.99 9.97
CA MET A 405 4.78 8.80 11.37
C MET A 405 5.94 7.81 11.46
N ASP A 406 5.83 6.67 10.77
CA ASP A 406 6.88 5.65 10.76
C ASP A 406 8.18 6.17 10.13
N ILE A 407 8.08 6.87 9.01
CA ILE A 407 9.23 7.44 8.32
C ILE A 407 9.90 8.51 9.18
N ALA A 408 9.13 9.39 9.81
CA ALA A 408 9.66 10.44 10.70
C ALA A 408 10.32 9.85 11.95
N GLU A 409 9.75 8.80 12.53
CA GLU A 409 10.36 8.05 13.64
C GLU A 409 11.73 7.51 13.25
N THR A 410 11.82 6.87 12.09
CA THR A 410 13.08 6.35 11.55
C THR A 410 14.11 7.47 11.34
N ALA A 411 13.67 8.62 10.87
CA ALA A 411 14.56 9.76 10.60
C ALA A 411 15.14 10.38 11.88
N THR A 412 14.44 10.27 13.01
CA THR A 412 14.89 10.78 14.31
C THR A 412 15.89 9.87 15.00
N THR A 413 15.89 8.59 14.70
CA THR A 413 16.84 7.62 15.28
C THR A 413 18.12 7.53 14.46
#